data_838d0cbaf6c9b3f523f51e9b4b3e53bc
#
_entry.id   838d0cbaf6c9b3f523f51e9b4b3e53bc
#
_cell.length_a   1.000
_cell.length_b   1.000
_cell.length_c   1.000
_cell.angle_alpha   90.00
_cell.angle_beta   90.00
_cell.angle_gamma   90.00
#
_symmetry.space_group_name_H-M   'P 1'
#
loop_
_entity.id
_entity.type
_entity.pdbx_description
1 polymer ?
#
loop_
_entity_poly.entity_id
_entity_poly.type
_entity_poly.pdbx_seq_one_letter_code
_entity_poly.pdbx_strand_id
1 'polypeptide(L)'
;MKTNFILLSLSCVTFCCCNQAGKHASFERLLQDQTSFDTLINGKQNHLYTLRNTEMAVQITNYGGRIVSLIVPDKHGAPTDIVWGFEKIEDYLKAEDVYAGPLVGRYGNRIALGKFSLNESDYQLSINNAPNHLHGGNEGFWDKMWDGKLLKNKNGEDSLVLSYFSPHGEDGYPGNVMTQVAYTLKRDNKLQIDYTATTDQPTPYNPTIHPYFNLHGTTSKSINSHYLQINASHYTPTDSVLIPTGEIASVEGTPADFRTPHRIGERINEDKNNIIKYGGGGYDINFVLDKSDTKVSHAATLSEPENGIAMDILTDQPGLQFYSGGCMNGTDIGKRGELHCRYSGLALETQHFPDSPNHPNFPNTILKPGETYRHTVIFRFYVTKDSLQQH
;
A
#
# COMPACT_ATOMS: atom_id res chain seq x y z
N MET A 1 -4.27 -66.63 -51.83
CA MET A 1 -4.45 -66.07 -50.47
C MET A 1 -3.62 -64.85 -50.32
N LYS A 2 -4.26 -63.66 -50.30
CA LYS A 2 -3.59 -62.35 -50.16
C LYS A 2 -3.85 -61.90 -48.73
N THR A 3 -2.80 -61.77 -47.93
CA THR A 3 -2.84 -61.24 -46.55
C THR A 3 -2.64 -59.80 -46.53
N ASN A 4 -3.66 -58.98 -46.14
CA ASN A 4 -3.59 -57.53 -45.96
C ASN A 4 -3.06 -57.24 -44.55
N PHE A 5 -1.95 -56.49 -44.49
CA PHE A 5 -1.46 -55.85 -43.25
C PHE A 5 -2.11 -54.49 -43.11
N ILE A 6 -2.82 -54.28 -42.01
CA ILE A 6 -3.34 -52.97 -41.61
C ILE A 6 -2.29 -52.33 -40.69
N LEU A 7 -1.69 -51.22 -41.12
CA LEU A 7 -0.86 -50.36 -40.27
C LEU A 7 -1.77 -49.43 -39.44
N LEU A 8 -1.78 -49.59 -38.12
CA LEU A 8 -2.35 -48.65 -37.20
C LEU A 8 -1.32 -47.53 -36.93
N SER A 9 -1.61 -46.31 -37.37
CA SER A 9 -0.82 -45.12 -37.01
C SER A 9 -1.26 -44.63 -35.62
N LEU A 10 -0.38 -44.75 -34.66
CA LEU A 10 -0.55 -44.18 -33.30
C LEU A 10 -0.16 -42.70 -33.34
N SER A 11 -1.17 -41.82 -33.37
CA SER A 11 -0.96 -40.40 -33.22
C SER A 11 -0.63 -40.06 -31.77
N CYS A 12 0.63 -39.74 -31.50
CA CYS A 12 1.09 -39.22 -30.20
C CYS A 12 0.62 -37.77 -30.03
N VAL A 13 -0.44 -37.54 -29.28
CA VAL A 13 -0.83 -36.20 -28.85
C VAL A 13 0.06 -35.85 -27.66
N THR A 14 1.16 -35.16 -27.92
CA THR A 14 1.97 -34.53 -26.88
C THR A 14 1.24 -33.29 -26.36
N PHE A 15 0.58 -33.45 -25.24
CA PHE A 15 0.05 -32.34 -24.45
C PHE A 15 1.22 -31.46 -23.96
N CYS A 16 1.23 -30.21 -24.40
CA CYS A 16 2.17 -29.19 -23.99
C CYS A 16 1.82 -28.75 -22.55
N CYS A 17 2.23 -29.52 -21.52
CA CYS A 17 2.06 -29.18 -20.08
C CYS A 17 3.25 -28.38 -19.51
N CYS A 18 4.21 -27.94 -20.34
CA CYS A 18 5.48 -27.41 -19.82
C CYS A 18 5.46 -25.92 -19.40
N ASN A 19 4.39 -25.15 -19.66
CA ASN A 19 4.46 -23.69 -19.41
C ASN A 19 3.97 -23.24 -18.02
N GLN A 20 3.17 -24.05 -17.31
CA GLN A 20 2.70 -23.65 -15.97
C GLN A 20 3.69 -24.03 -14.86
N ALA A 21 4.37 -25.18 -14.96
CA ALA A 21 5.37 -25.58 -13.96
C ALA A 21 6.59 -24.65 -13.92
N GLY A 22 7.00 -24.08 -15.09
CA GLY A 22 8.12 -23.15 -15.15
C GLY A 22 7.83 -21.79 -14.51
N LYS A 23 6.60 -21.27 -14.62
CA LYS A 23 6.20 -19.97 -13.99
C LYS A 23 6.10 -20.11 -12.47
N HIS A 24 5.51 -21.19 -11.94
CA HIS A 24 5.44 -21.44 -10.50
C HIS A 24 6.83 -21.59 -9.84
N ALA A 25 7.76 -22.28 -10.49
CA ALA A 25 9.12 -22.45 -9.97
C ALA A 25 9.90 -21.10 -9.89
N SER A 26 9.55 -20.12 -10.72
CA SER A 26 10.19 -18.80 -10.69
C SER A 26 9.64 -17.88 -9.59
N PHE A 27 8.34 -17.98 -9.26
CA PHE A 27 7.77 -17.24 -8.12
C PHE A 27 8.38 -17.69 -6.79
N GLU A 28 8.60 -18.98 -6.60
CA GLU A 28 9.17 -19.53 -5.36
C GLU A 28 10.53 -18.91 -5.00
N ARG A 29 11.33 -18.52 -6.00
CA ARG A 29 12.64 -17.89 -5.77
C ARG A 29 12.58 -16.48 -5.20
N LEU A 30 11.44 -15.80 -5.34
CA LEU A 30 11.22 -14.44 -4.85
C LEU A 30 10.42 -14.41 -3.55
N LEU A 31 9.82 -15.54 -3.15
CA LEU A 31 9.11 -15.63 -1.88
C LEU A 31 10.11 -15.70 -0.72
N GLN A 32 9.77 -15.00 0.35
CA GLN A 32 10.52 -15.10 1.60
C GLN A 32 10.19 -16.42 2.30
N ASP A 33 11.17 -16.96 3.02
CA ASP A 33 10.99 -18.17 3.80
C ASP A 33 10.04 -17.91 4.98
N GLN A 34 8.91 -18.63 5.02
CA GLN A 34 7.92 -18.51 6.09
C GLN A 34 8.52 -18.78 7.47
N THR A 35 9.49 -19.69 7.58
CA THR A 35 10.13 -20.03 8.86
C THR A 35 10.93 -18.86 9.44
N SER A 36 11.42 -17.93 8.61
CA SER A 36 12.08 -16.69 9.04
C SER A 36 11.12 -15.67 9.66
N PHE A 37 9.82 -15.96 9.68
CA PHE A 37 8.79 -15.12 10.30
C PHE A 37 8.09 -15.84 11.46
N ASP A 38 8.29 -17.15 11.64
CA ASP A 38 7.62 -17.92 12.69
C ASP A 38 8.31 -17.70 14.05
N THR A 39 7.85 -16.68 14.79
CA THR A 39 8.36 -16.33 16.12
C THR A 39 7.27 -15.74 17.00
N LEU A 40 7.54 -15.64 18.30
CA LEU A 40 6.64 -14.97 19.24
C LEU A 40 7.02 -13.49 19.35
N ILE A 41 6.03 -12.61 19.11
CA ILE A 41 6.14 -11.17 19.34
C ILE A 41 5.06 -10.78 20.36
N ASN A 42 5.46 -10.21 21.48
CA ASN A 42 4.56 -9.82 22.57
C ASN A 42 3.62 -10.97 23.02
N GLY A 43 4.14 -12.22 23.02
CA GLY A 43 3.39 -13.41 23.44
C GLY A 43 2.40 -13.96 22.40
N LYS A 44 2.30 -13.38 21.21
CA LYS A 44 1.50 -13.86 20.10
C LYS A 44 2.38 -14.43 18.99
N GLN A 45 1.91 -15.50 18.33
CA GLN A 45 2.62 -16.13 17.22
C GLN A 45 2.56 -15.25 15.96
N ASN A 46 3.73 -14.88 15.44
CA ASN A 46 3.85 -14.26 14.14
C ASN A 46 3.93 -15.33 13.05
N HIS A 47 3.34 -15.03 11.88
CA HIS A 47 3.33 -15.87 10.69
C HIS A 47 3.49 -15.03 9.44
N LEU A 48 4.05 -15.64 8.38
CA LEU A 48 4.03 -15.11 7.03
C LEU A 48 3.02 -15.90 6.19
N TYR A 49 1.93 -15.26 5.78
CA TYR A 49 0.89 -15.85 4.95
C TYR A 49 1.19 -15.59 3.47
N THR A 50 0.92 -16.57 2.61
CA THR A 50 1.07 -16.43 1.15
C THR A 50 -0.28 -16.63 0.47
N LEU A 51 -0.76 -15.62 -0.26
CA LEU A 51 -1.90 -15.70 -1.16
C LEU A 51 -1.38 -15.84 -2.59
N ARG A 52 -2.02 -16.67 -3.41
CA ARG A 52 -1.57 -16.97 -4.78
C ARG A 52 -2.75 -17.02 -5.76
N ASN A 53 -2.50 -16.59 -6.98
CA ASN A 53 -3.29 -16.94 -8.15
C ASN A 53 -2.36 -17.55 -9.23
N THR A 54 -2.81 -17.63 -10.49
CA THR A 54 -2.02 -18.23 -11.58
C THR A 54 -0.80 -17.39 -11.98
N GLU A 55 -0.77 -16.09 -11.71
CA GLU A 55 0.24 -15.16 -12.20
C GLU A 55 0.94 -14.33 -11.11
N MET A 56 0.33 -14.23 -9.94
CA MET A 56 0.78 -13.37 -8.85
C MET A 56 0.87 -14.11 -7.52
N ALA A 57 1.71 -13.59 -6.64
CA ALA A 57 1.76 -13.96 -5.24
C ALA A 57 1.93 -12.73 -4.35
N VAL A 58 1.32 -12.75 -3.17
CA VAL A 58 1.53 -11.74 -2.13
C VAL A 58 1.81 -12.43 -0.80
N GLN A 59 2.80 -11.95 -0.08
CA GLN A 59 3.12 -12.39 1.27
C GLN A 59 2.80 -11.28 2.27
N ILE A 60 2.09 -11.65 3.34
CA ILE A 60 1.65 -10.73 4.38
C ILE A 60 2.00 -11.34 5.74
N THR A 61 2.65 -10.58 6.62
CA THR A 61 2.83 -10.98 8.03
C THR A 61 1.72 -10.38 8.89
N ASN A 62 1.32 -11.10 9.94
CA ASN A 62 0.35 -10.57 10.92
C ASN A 62 0.98 -9.60 11.94
N TYR A 63 2.28 -9.35 11.91
CA TYR A 63 2.89 -8.21 12.59
C TYR A 63 2.67 -6.94 11.76
N GLY A 64 1.80 -6.06 12.21
CA GLY A 64 1.39 -4.84 11.52
C GLY A 64 0.58 -5.08 10.24
N GLY A 65 0.20 -6.32 9.92
CA GLY A 65 -0.50 -6.64 8.66
C GLY A 65 0.32 -6.28 7.41
N ARG A 66 1.66 -6.35 7.48
CA ARG A 66 2.58 -5.85 6.44
C ARG A 66 2.55 -6.68 5.18
N ILE A 67 2.50 -6.03 4.03
CA ILE A 67 2.87 -6.66 2.75
C ILE A 67 4.40 -6.77 2.70
N VAL A 68 4.89 -8.02 2.73
CA VAL A 68 6.32 -8.35 2.72
C VAL A 68 6.83 -8.50 1.29
N SER A 69 6.07 -9.17 0.42
CA SER A 69 6.37 -9.33 -1.00
C SER A 69 5.09 -9.25 -1.81
N LEU A 70 5.19 -8.67 -3.01
CA LEU A 70 4.11 -8.61 -3.99
C LEU A 70 4.71 -8.88 -5.37
N ILE A 71 4.49 -10.08 -5.86
CA ILE A 71 5.14 -10.60 -7.05
C ILE A 71 4.16 -10.59 -8.21
N VAL A 72 4.50 -9.86 -9.26
CA VAL A 72 3.70 -9.70 -10.49
C VAL A 72 4.56 -10.06 -11.72
N PRO A 73 3.97 -10.47 -12.87
CA PRO A 73 4.72 -10.69 -14.08
C PRO A 73 5.10 -9.37 -14.77
N ASP A 74 6.29 -9.30 -15.33
CA ASP A 74 6.71 -8.24 -16.25
C ASP A 74 6.22 -8.52 -17.70
N LYS A 75 6.59 -7.67 -18.66
CA LYS A 75 6.22 -7.81 -20.08
C LYS A 75 6.77 -9.09 -20.76
N HIS A 76 7.75 -9.74 -20.17
CA HIS A 76 8.29 -11.03 -20.62
C HIS A 76 7.71 -12.21 -19.85
N GLY A 77 6.79 -11.96 -18.91
CA GLY A 77 6.23 -12.95 -18.00
C GLY A 77 7.18 -13.38 -16.89
N ALA A 78 8.29 -12.64 -16.67
CA ALA A 78 9.19 -12.89 -15.56
C ALA A 78 8.59 -12.32 -14.26
N PRO A 79 8.59 -13.10 -13.16
CA PRO A 79 8.08 -12.62 -11.89
C PRO A 79 8.99 -11.55 -11.30
N THR A 80 8.38 -10.47 -10.82
CA THR A 80 9.05 -9.30 -10.28
C THR A 80 8.41 -8.92 -8.95
N ASP A 81 9.21 -8.87 -7.86
CA ASP A 81 8.74 -8.42 -6.54
C ASP A 81 8.83 -6.90 -6.49
N ILE A 82 7.68 -6.24 -6.45
CA ILE A 82 7.53 -4.79 -6.66
C ILE A 82 7.39 -3.98 -5.38
N VAL A 83 7.58 -4.58 -4.21
CA VAL A 83 7.51 -3.86 -2.93
C VAL A 83 8.77 -4.03 -2.11
N TRP A 84 9.07 -3.00 -1.32
CA TRP A 84 10.09 -3.10 -0.27
C TRP A 84 9.68 -4.08 0.81
N GLY A 85 10.68 -4.57 1.52
CA GLY A 85 10.52 -5.39 2.70
C GLY A 85 11.85 -5.98 3.13
N PHE A 86 11.80 -6.84 4.13
CA PHE A 86 12.95 -7.55 4.67
C PHE A 86 12.75 -9.06 4.52
N GLU A 87 13.84 -9.82 4.63
CA GLU A 87 13.84 -11.27 4.45
C GLU A 87 13.35 -12.02 5.69
N LYS A 88 13.36 -11.38 6.85
CA LYS A 88 12.98 -11.97 8.14
C LYS A 88 12.36 -10.95 9.08
N ILE A 89 11.63 -11.45 10.07
CA ILE A 89 10.86 -10.59 10.98
C ILE A 89 11.75 -9.72 11.88
N GLU A 90 12.94 -10.23 12.29
CA GLU A 90 13.86 -9.49 13.13
C GLU A 90 14.36 -8.19 12.50
N ASP A 91 14.42 -8.13 11.17
CA ASP A 91 14.83 -6.93 10.44
C ASP A 91 13.72 -5.88 10.47
N TYR A 92 12.43 -6.29 10.38
CA TYR A 92 11.30 -5.37 10.62
C TYR A 92 11.28 -4.79 12.03
N LEU A 93 11.65 -5.59 13.04
CA LEU A 93 11.69 -5.16 14.45
C LEU A 93 12.84 -4.18 14.74
N LYS A 94 13.85 -4.11 13.87
CA LYS A 94 15.05 -3.27 14.03
C LYS A 94 15.12 -2.12 13.03
N ALA A 95 14.26 -2.13 12.00
CA ALA A 95 14.27 -1.14 10.94
C ALA A 95 14.11 0.29 11.48
N GLU A 96 14.86 1.22 10.91
CA GLU A 96 14.65 2.66 11.17
C GLU A 96 13.35 3.14 10.52
N ASP A 97 13.05 2.66 9.31
CA ASP A 97 11.75 2.90 8.67
C ASP A 97 10.74 1.82 9.08
N VAL A 98 10.01 2.11 10.15
CA VAL A 98 8.96 1.23 10.69
C VAL A 98 7.74 1.09 9.77
N TYR A 99 7.65 1.90 8.72
CA TYR A 99 6.50 1.95 7.80
C TYR A 99 6.70 1.14 6.51
N ALA A 100 7.65 0.20 6.49
CA ALA A 100 7.81 -0.72 5.38
C ALA A 100 6.62 -1.71 5.31
N GLY A 101 5.59 -1.36 4.53
CA GLY A 101 4.47 -2.20 4.14
C GLY A 101 3.29 -2.39 5.08
N PRO A 102 3.17 -1.76 6.29
CA PRO A 102 2.15 -2.10 7.27
C PRO A 102 0.77 -1.49 7.01
N LEU A 103 -0.21 -2.01 7.74
CA LEU A 103 -1.44 -1.28 8.04
C LEU A 103 -1.11 -0.10 8.95
N VAL A 104 -1.67 1.05 8.63
CA VAL A 104 -1.51 2.29 9.38
C VAL A 104 -2.85 2.68 10.00
N GLY A 105 -2.84 3.08 11.23
CA GLY A 105 -4.01 3.46 12.02
C GLY A 105 -3.68 3.49 13.52
N ARG A 106 -4.62 3.96 14.35
CA ARG A 106 -6.04 4.26 14.09
C ARG A 106 -6.24 5.36 13.04
N TYR A 107 -5.34 6.36 13.01
CA TYR A 107 -5.41 7.48 12.09
C TYR A 107 -4.14 7.53 11.22
N GLY A 108 -4.30 7.31 9.92
CA GLY A 108 -3.24 7.45 8.92
C GLY A 108 -2.88 8.91 8.69
N ASN A 109 -1.61 9.16 8.37
CA ASN A 109 -1.03 10.48 8.25
C ASN A 109 -1.06 11.28 9.58
N ARG A 110 -1.07 12.62 9.53
CA ARG A 110 -0.81 13.48 10.69
C ARG A 110 -2.06 14.05 11.34
N ILE A 111 -1.96 14.30 12.66
CA ILE A 111 -2.85 15.14 13.44
C ILE A 111 -1.98 16.21 14.11
N ALA A 112 -2.30 17.48 13.88
CA ALA A 112 -1.55 18.64 14.36
C ALA A 112 -1.39 18.60 15.89
N LEU A 113 -0.13 18.70 16.37
CA LEU A 113 0.22 18.69 17.79
C LEU A 113 -0.35 17.46 18.56
N GLY A 114 -0.83 16.44 17.83
CA GLY A 114 -1.55 15.30 18.41
C GLY A 114 -2.84 15.71 19.11
N LYS A 115 -3.48 16.81 18.73
CA LYS A 115 -4.65 17.37 19.43
C LYS A 115 -5.88 17.39 18.53
N PHE A 116 -7.02 17.10 19.10
CA PHE A 116 -8.34 17.35 18.51
C PHE A 116 -9.39 17.49 19.60
N SER A 117 -10.49 18.17 19.27
CA SER A 117 -11.67 18.27 20.16
C SER A 117 -12.82 17.43 19.60
N LEU A 118 -13.48 16.67 20.46
CA LEU A 118 -14.62 15.83 20.10
C LEU A 118 -15.64 15.83 21.22
N ASN A 119 -16.90 16.21 20.95
CA ASN A 119 -18.00 16.27 21.94
C ASN A 119 -17.59 17.06 23.19
N GLU A 120 -17.10 18.28 23.01
CA GLU A 120 -16.68 19.22 24.07
C GLU A 120 -15.52 18.72 24.96
N SER A 121 -14.85 17.63 24.55
CA SER A 121 -13.68 17.10 25.22
C SER A 121 -12.42 17.26 24.34
N ASP A 122 -11.32 17.69 24.94
CA ASP A 122 -10.03 17.76 24.28
C ASP A 122 -9.25 16.47 24.49
N TYR A 123 -8.65 15.99 23.40
CA TYR A 123 -7.83 14.77 23.38
C TYR A 123 -6.38 15.11 23.03
N GLN A 124 -5.45 14.45 23.71
CA GLN A 124 -4.03 14.49 23.43
C GLN A 124 -3.54 13.11 23.02
N LEU A 125 -3.10 12.98 21.80
CA LEU A 125 -2.44 11.79 21.27
C LEU A 125 -0.93 11.84 21.55
N SER A 126 -0.25 10.70 21.45
CA SER A 126 1.21 10.62 21.50
C SER A 126 1.86 11.47 20.38
N ILE A 127 3.03 12.03 20.66
CA ILE A 127 3.83 12.79 19.67
C ILE A 127 5.00 11.92 19.24
N ASN A 128 4.89 11.34 18.05
CA ASN A 128 5.89 10.44 17.48
C ASN A 128 6.58 11.02 16.22
N ASN A 129 6.09 12.16 15.71
CA ASN A 129 6.71 12.91 14.62
C ASN A 129 6.69 14.41 14.97
N ALA A 130 7.52 14.79 15.95
CA ALA A 130 7.48 16.11 16.57
C ALA A 130 7.41 17.28 15.56
N PRO A 131 6.47 18.23 15.75
CA PRO A 131 5.60 18.38 16.91
C PRO A 131 4.27 17.60 16.83
N ASN A 132 4.08 16.72 15.83
CA ASN A 132 2.80 16.13 15.46
C ASN A 132 2.68 14.66 15.84
N HIS A 133 1.46 14.17 15.80
CA HIS A 133 1.14 12.75 15.80
C HIS A 133 1.14 12.23 14.35
N LEU A 134 1.67 11.03 14.12
CA LEU A 134 1.78 10.41 12.79
C LEU A 134 1.38 8.94 12.85
N HIS A 135 0.60 8.47 11.88
CA HIS A 135 0.33 7.07 11.58
C HIS A 135 -0.14 6.21 12.76
N GLY A 136 -0.95 6.81 13.67
CA GLY A 136 -1.52 6.10 14.80
C GLY A 136 -0.66 6.10 16.06
N GLY A 137 0.50 6.78 16.03
CA GLY A 137 1.31 7.02 17.22
C GLY A 137 2.50 6.10 17.40
N ASN A 138 2.98 6.04 18.66
CA ASN A 138 4.14 5.23 19.02
C ASN A 138 3.88 3.74 18.91
N GLU A 139 2.64 3.33 19.11
CA GLU A 139 2.18 1.95 19.09
C GLU A 139 0.96 1.81 18.14
N GLY A 140 1.04 2.37 16.94
CA GLY A 140 -0.01 2.29 15.93
C GLY A 140 -0.24 0.86 15.41
N PHE A 141 -1.19 0.69 14.49
CA PHE A 141 -1.51 -0.60 13.85
C PHE A 141 -0.30 -1.30 13.24
N TRP A 142 0.69 -0.52 12.83
CA TRP A 142 1.96 -0.99 12.26
C TRP A 142 2.82 -1.80 13.26
N ASP A 143 2.64 -1.61 14.57
CA ASP A 143 3.39 -2.29 15.64
C ASP A 143 2.56 -3.37 16.36
N LYS A 144 1.36 -3.67 15.90
CA LYS A 144 0.46 -4.64 16.55
C LYS A 144 0.53 -6.03 15.94
N MET A 145 0.33 -7.02 16.81
CA MET A 145 0.09 -8.40 16.40
C MET A 145 -1.40 -8.60 16.11
N TRP A 146 -1.73 -8.86 14.86
CA TRP A 146 -3.09 -9.12 14.40
C TRP A 146 -3.42 -10.63 14.46
N ASP A 147 -4.67 -10.95 14.74
CA ASP A 147 -5.15 -12.33 14.66
C ASP A 147 -5.51 -12.65 13.20
N GLY A 148 -4.74 -13.56 12.59
CA GLY A 148 -4.83 -13.88 11.15
C GLY A 148 -5.57 -15.17 10.86
N LYS A 149 -6.43 -15.15 9.81
CA LYS A 149 -7.13 -16.34 9.32
C LYS A 149 -7.12 -16.40 7.79
N LEU A 150 -6.50 -17.47 7.25
CA LEU A 150 -6.60 -17.78 5.83
C LEU A 150 -7.99 -18.37 5.51
N LEU A 151 -8.57 -17.87 4.43
CA LEU A 151 -9.87 -18.30 3.91
C LEU A 151 -9.78 -18.48 2.40
N LYS A 152 -10.71 -19.27 1.85
CA LYS A 152 -11.08 -19.16 0.43
C LYS A 152 -12.44 -18.51 0.34
N ASN A 153 -12.56 -17.47 -0.47
CA ASN A 153 -13.86 -16.85 -0.68
C ASN A 153 -14.77 -17.78 -1.54
N LYS A 154 -16.03 -17.39 -1.72
CA LYS A 154 -17.02 -18.16 -2.50
C LYS A 154 -16.61 -18.42 -3.96
N ASN A 155 -15.66 -17.65 -4.50
CA ASN A 155 -15.10 -17.82 -5.84
C ASN A 155 -13.84 -18.71 -5.83
N GLY A 156 -13.42 -19.21 -4.65
CA GLY A 156 -12.21 -20.03 -4.47
C GLY A 156 -10.92 -19.21 -4.55
N GLU A 157 -10.98 -17.87 -4.37
CA GLU A 157 -9.82 -16.98 -4.30
C GLU A 157 -9.27 -16.98 -2.88
N ASP A 158 -7.94 -16.91 -2.75
CA ASP A 158 -7.27 -16.85 -1.45
C ASP A 158 -7.50 -15.49 -0.79
N SER A 159 -7.86 -15.51 0.49
CA SER A 159 -8.08 -14.33 1.31
C SER A 159 -7.47 -14.52 2.70
N LEU A 160 -6.79 -13.49 3.21
CA LEU A 160 -6.32 -13.38 4.59
C LEU A 160 -7.16 -12.33 5.30
N VAL A 161 -7.83 -12.73 6.38
CA VAL A 161 -8.53 -11.79 7.28
C VAL A 161 -7.67 -11.59 8.51
N LEU A 162 -7.30 -10.34 8.78
CA LEU A 162 -6.61 -9.89 9.98
C LEU A 162 -7.60 -9.14 10.86
N SER A 163 -7.59 -9.42 12.18
CA SER A 163 -8.46 -8.75 13.16
C SER A 163 -7.62 -8.18 14.30
N TYR A 164 -7.96 -6.97 14.74
CA TYR A 164 -7.32 -6.33 15.88
C TYR A 164 -8.34 -5.56 16.73
N PHE A 165 -8.24 -5.73 18.05
CA PHE A 165 -8.98 -4.94 19.02
C PHE A 165 -8.06 -3.86 19.58
N SER A 166 -8.35 -2.59 19.23
CA SER A 166 -7.65 -1.41 19.71
C SER A 166 -8.41 -0.84 20.91
N PRO A 167 -7.87 -0.91 22.15
CA PRO A 167 -8.58 -0.51 23.35
C PRO A 167 -8.71 1.01 23.47
N HIS A 168 -9.70 1.44 24.27
CA HIS A 168 -9.85 2.85 24.69
C HIS A 168 -8.54 3.35 25.31
N GLY A 169 -8.08 4.53 24.88
CA GLY A 169 -6.86 5.16 25.39
C GLY A 169 -5.56 4.73 24.70
N GLU A 170 -5.61 3.76 23.77
CA GLU A 170 -4.43 3.40 22.96
C GLU A 170 -3.93 4.63 22.21
N ASP A 171 -2.65 5.01 22.40
CA ASP A 171 -2.04 6.26 21.90
C ASP A 171 -2.84 7.54 22.16
N GLY A 172 -3.77 7.53 23.13
CA GLY A 172 -4.64 8.65 23.50
C GLY A 172 -5.99 8.69 22.80
N TYR A 173 -6.31 7.75 21.90
CA TYR A 173 -7.58 7.73 21.19
C TYR A 173 -8.75 7.28 22.08
N PRO A 174 -9.94 7.95 22.00
CA PRO A 174 -11.15 7.50 22.70
C PRO A 174 -11.77 6.26 22.04
N GLY A 175 -12.51 5.50 22.85
CA GLY A 175 -13.31 4.35 22.42
C GLY A 175 -12.52 3.09 22.12
N ASN A 176 -13.18 1.95 22.31
CA ASN A 176 -12.68 0.66 21.85
C ASN A 176 -13.03 0.50 20.36
N VAL A 177 -12.08 0.04 19.55
CA VAL A 177 -12.31 -0.19 18.12
C VAL A 177 -11.99 -1.63 17.76
N MET A 178 -12.95 -2.34 17.19
CA MET A 178 -12.71 -3.63 16.54
C MET A 178 -12.49 -3.40 15.05
N THR A 179 -11.30 -3.73 14.56
CA THR A 179 -10.92 -3.60 13.15
C THR A 179 -10.73 -4.96 12.52
N GLN A 180 -11.22 -5.12 11.30
CA GLN A 180 -10.89 -6.25 10.42
C GLN A 180 -10.39 -5.73 9.08
N VAL A 181 -9.33 -6.37 8.55
CA VAL A 181 -8.79 -6.08 7.22
C VAL A 181 -8.67 -7.39 6.45
N ALA A 182 -9.31 -7.44 5.28
CA ALA A 182 -9.29 -8.62 4.41
C ALA A 182 -8.45 -8.34 3.17
N TYR A 183 -7.34 -9.07 3.00
CA TYR A 183 -6.55 -9.10 1.78
C TYR A 183 -7.08 -10.22 0.89
N THR A 184 -7.48 -9.92 -0.33
CA THR A 184 -7.97 -10.91 -1.28
C THR A 184 -7.21 -10.79 -2.60
N LEU A 185 -6.48 -11.85 -2.96
CA LEU A 185 -5.82 -11.93 -4.26
C LEU A 185 -6.79 -12.54 -5.28
N LYS A 186 -7.29 -11.70 -6.18
CA LYS A 186 -8.28 -12.07 -7.19
C LYS A 186 -7.63 -12.72 -8.42
N ARG A 187 -8.44 -13.47 -9.18
CA ARG A 187 -7.99 -14.16 -10.39
C ARG A 187 -7.60 -13.23 -11.53
N ASP A 188 -8.15 -12.02 -11.55
CA ASP A 188 -7.95 -10.99 -12.58
C ASP A 188 -6.83 -10.00 -12.21
N ASN A 189 -5.80 -10.48 -11.51
CA ASN A 189 -4.59 -9.75 -11.16
C ASN A 189 -4.86 -8.50 -10.30
N LYS A 190 -5.77 -8.64 -9.35
CA LYS A 190 -6.10 -7.59 -8.38
C LYS A 190 -5.78 -8.06 -6.96
N LEU A 191 -5.07 -7.24 -6.22
CA LEU A 191 -5.02 -7.32 -4.76
C LEU A 191 -6.05 -6.34 -4.21
N GLN A 192 -7.14 -6.86 -3.65
CA GLN A 192 -8.16 -6.06 -2.98
C GLN A 192 -7.94 -6.12 -1.47
N ILE A 193 -8.03 -4.95 -0.81
CA ILE A 193 -7.92 -4.82 0.64
C ILE A 193 -9.19 -4.10 1.10
N ASP A 194 -9.98 -4.80 1.93
CA ASP A 194 -11.22 -4.31 2.50
C ASP A 194 -11.06 -4.10 4.01
N TYR A 195 -11.36 -2.91 4.48
CA TYR A 195 -11.36 -2.55 5.90
C TYR A 195 -12.79 -2.48 6.39
N THR A 196 -13.01 -2.99 7.60
CA THR A 196 -14.24 -2.77 8.37
C THR A 196 -13.89 -2.49 9.81
N ALA A 197 -14.61 -1.54 10.44
CA ALA A 197 -14.43 -1.28 11.86
C ALA A 197 -15.73 -0.82 12.52
N THR A 198 -15.83 -1.08 13.84
CA THR A 198 -16.89 -0.59 14.73
C THR A 198 -16.28 -0.05 16.00
N THR A 199 -16.98 0.87 16.68
CA THR A 199 -16.53 1.47 17.93
C THR A 199 -17.68 1.52 18.96
N ASP A 200 -17.33 1.60 20.25
CA ASP A 200 -18.27 1.84 21.36
C ASP A 200 -18.36 3.32 21.76
N GLN A 201 -17.43 4.17 21.29
CA GLN A 201 -17.44 5.63 21.51
C GLN A 201 -17.01 6.35 20.22
N PRO A 202 -17.44 7.61 19.99
CA PRO A 202 -16.94 8.38 18.87
C PRO A 202 -15.42 8.52 18.91
N THR A 203 -14.75 8.28 17.77
CA THR A 203 -13.30 8.31 17.65
C THR A 203 -12.85 8.69 16.25
N PRO A 204 -11.76 9.44 16.06
CA PRO A 204 -11.16 9.60 14.74
C PRO A 204 -10.68 8.25 14.22
N TYR A 205 -11.05 7.91 12.97
CA TYR A 205 -10.70 6.64 12.34
C TYR A 205 -10.43 6.83 10.85
N ASN A 206 -9.18 6.60 10.42
CA ASN A 206 -8.73 6.80 9.05
C ASN A 206 -7.57 5.85 8.74
N PRO A 207 -7.78 4.52 8.65
CA PRO A 207 -6.72 3.56 8.38
C PRO A 207 -6.33 3.59 6.90
N THR A 208 -5.08 3.22 6.64
CA THR A 208 -4.54 3.01 5.30
C THR A 208 -3.53 1.86 5.30
N ILE A 209 -2.91 1.59 4.13
CA ILE A 209 -1.79 0.67 4.00
C ILE A 209 -0.60 1.39 3.36
N HIS A 210 0.62 1.06 3.78
CA HIS A 210 1.83 1.80 3.43
C HIS A 210 2.90 0.93 2.73
N PRO A 211 2.58 0.20 1.64
CA PRO A 211 3.60 -0.48 0.87
C PRO A 211 4.47 0.54 0.12
N TYR A 212 5.78 0.34 0.15
CA TYR A 212 6.69 1.07 -0.71
C TYR A 212 6.85 0.34 -2.03
N PHE A 213 6.29 0.89 -3.09
CA PHE A 213 6.36 0.33 -4.43
C PHE A 213 7.62 0.76 -5.17
N ASN A 214 8.23 -0.19 -5.88
CA ASN A 214 9.18 0.07 -6.94
C ASN A 214 8.97 -0.96 -8.05
N LEU A 215 8.36 -0.55 -9.14
CA LEU A 215 7.98 -1.46 -10.24
C LEU A 215 9.19 -2.00 -11.02
N HIS A 216 10.41 -1.48 -10.81
CA HIS A 216 11.64 -2.12 -11.32
C HIS A 216 11.91 -3.49 -10.68
N GLY A 217 11.34 -3.77 -9.50
CA GLY A 217 11.59 -4.99 -8.74
C GLY A 217 12.93 -4.99 -7.98
N THR A 218 13.57 -3.84 -7.86
CA THR A 218 14.81 -3.64 -7.12
C THR A 218 14.89 -2.23 -6.55
N THR A 219 15.49 -2.08 -5.37
CA THR A 219 15.72 -0.77 -4.75
C THR A 219 16.99 -0.07 -5.25
N SER A 220 17.82 -0.77 -6.04
CA SER A 220 19.00 -0.18 -6.67
C SER A 220 18.68 0.81 -7.79
N LYS A 221 17.43 0.77 -8.33
CA LYS A 221 16.92 1.73 -9.31
C LYS A 221 15.95 2.70 -8.65
N SER A 222 16.07 3.97 -8.99
CA SER A 222 15.19 5.03 -8.50
C SER A 222 13.79 4.96 -9.14
N ILE A 223 12.76 5.28 -8.35
CA ILE A 223 11.38 5.45 -8.85
C ILE A 223 11.19 6.70 -9.74
N ASN A 224 12.21 7.51 -9.90
CA ASN A 224 12.14 8.76 -10.67
C ASN A 224 11.83 8.54 -12.17
N SER A 225 12.10 7.35 -12.71
CA SER A 225 11.74 6.97 -14.08
C SER A 225 10.29 6.50 -14.24
N HIS A 226 9.60 6.17 -13.15
CA HIS A 226 8.20 5.76 -13.19
C HIS A 226 7.31 6.91 -13.64
N TYR A 227 6.27 6.58 -14.39
CA TYR A 227 5.20 7.51 -14.74
C TYR A 227 4.07 7.36 -13.74
N LEU A 228 3.61 8.50 -13.23
CA LEU A 228 2.46 8.59 -12.32
C LEU A 228 1.40 9.47 -12.96
N GLN A 229 0.14 9.01 -12.91
CA GLN A 229 -1.05 9.81 -13.17
C GLN A 229 -1.97 9.70 -11.96
N ILE A 230 -2.54 10.83 -11.52
CA ILE A 230 -3.50 10.90 -10.41
C ILE A 230 -4.75 11.62 -10.88
N ASN A 231 -5.91 11.00 -10.65
CA ASN A 231 -7.21 11.58 -10.97
C ASN A 231 -7.63 12.58 -9.88
N ALA A 232 -6.92 13.72 -9.83
CA ALA A 232 -7.13 14.78 -8.86
C ALA A 232 -6.78 16.14 -9.45
N SER A 233 -7.71 17.07 -9.40
CA SER A 233 -7.53 18.47 -9.80
C SER A 233 -7.07 19.37 -8.65
N HIS A 234 -7.08 18.85 -7.42
CA HIS A 234 -6.73 19.59 -6.19
C HIS A 234 -5.87 18.77 -5.24
N TYR A 235 -5.22 19.45 -4.32
CA TYR A 235 -4.45 18.88 -3.23
C TYR A 235 -4.64 19.70 -1.95
N THR A 236 -4.21 19.19 -0.80
CA THR A 236 -4.20 19.92 0.47
C THR A 236 -2.79 20.49 0.72
N PRO A 237 -2.56 21.80 0.56
CA PRO A 237 -1.29 22.43 0.90
C PRO A 237 -0.94 22.23 2.38
N THR A 238 0.35 22.06 2.66
CA THR A 238 0.85 21.86 4.03
C THR A 238 1.79 22.99 4.45
N ASP A 239 1.98 23.11 5.75
CA ASP A 239 3.06 23.88 6.35
C ASP A 239 4.40 23.11 6.32
N SER A 240 5.44 23.68 6.92
CA SER A 240 6.79 23.09 6.94
C SER A 240 6.94 21.82 7.79
N VAL A 241 5.93 21.46 8.60
CA VAL A 241 5.85 20.23 9.37
C VAL A 241 4.78 19.27 8.85
N LEU A 242 4.36 19.49 7.58
CA LEU A 242 3.45 18.65 6.81
C LEU A 242 2.03 18.57 7.39
N ILE A 243 1.57 19.62 8.07
CA ILE A 243 0.18 19.78 8.50
C ILE A 243 -0.59 20.56 7.43
N PRO A 244 -1.75 20.07 6.95
CA PRO A 244 -2.60 20.81 6.03
C PRO A 244 -3.00 22.19 6.57
N THR A 245 -2.95 23.20 5.69
CA THR A 245 -3.37 24.58 6.04
C THR A 245 -4.88 24.74 6.13
N GLY A 246 -5.65 23.73 5.75
CA GLY A 246 -7.12 23.79 5.61
C GLY A 246 -7.57 24.22 4.21
N GLU A 247 -6.67 24.67 3.36
CA GLU A 247 -6.93 24.99 1.97
C GLU A 247 -7.05 23.72 1.10
N ILE A 248 -7.88 23.80 0.05
CA ILE A 248 -7.93 22.85 -1.05
C ILE A 248 -7.52 23.63 -2.31
N ALA A 249 -6.27 23.44 -2.73
CA ALA A 249 -5.65 24.21 -3.82
C ALA A 249 -5.62 23.42 -5.13
N SER A 250 -5.65 24.13 -6.29
CA SER A 250 -5.47 23.55 -7.60
C SER A 250 -4.06 22.96 -7.78
N VAL A 251 -3.94 21.81 -8.43
CA VAL A 251 -2.64 21.24 -8.84
C VAL A 251 -2.08 21.96 -10.06
N GLU A 252 -2.89 22.71 -10.81
CA GLU A 252 -2.51 23.35 -12.07
C GLU A 252 -1.33 24.32 -11.90
N GLY A 253 -0.30 24.15 -12.75
CA GLY A 253 0.90 24.96 -12.69
C GLY A 253 1.83 24.68 -11.51
N THR A 254 1.61 23.60 -10.77
CA THR A 254 2.46 23.15 -9.66
C THR A 254 3.23 21.85 -10.01
N PRO A 255 4.28 21.49 -9.26
CA PRO A 255 4.94 20.20 -9.42
C PRO A 255 4.00 19.01 -9.20
N ALA A 256 2.89 19.19 -8.48
CA ALA A 256 1.89 18.17 -8.18
C ALA A 256 0.86 17.94 -9.30
N ASP A 257 0.98 18.56 -10.46
CA ASP A 257 0.05 18.35 -11.57
C ASP A 257 0.32 17.00 -12.26
N PHE A 258 -0.28 15.94 -11.71
CA PHE A 258 -0.27 14.59 -12.27
C PHE A 258 -1.59 14.20 -12.96
N ARG A 259 -2.41 15.16 -13.37
CA ARG A 259 -3.66 14.91 -14.13
C ARG A 259 -3.41 14.15 -15.44
N THR A 260 -2.23 14.32 -16.01
CA THR A 260 -1.71 13.50 -17.12
C THR A 260 -0.46 12.74 -16.66
N PRO A 261 -0.07 11.63 -17.35
CA PRO A 261 1.11 10.88 -16.95
C PRO A 261 2.39 11.72 -17.02
N HIS A 262 3.10 11.83 -15.90
CA HIS A 262 4.41 12.47 -15.80
C HIS A 262 5.42 11.57 -15.10
N ARG A 263 6.69 11.68 -15.48
CA ARG A 263 7.76 11.04 -14.71
C ARG A 263 7.83 11.66 -13.31
N ILE A 264 7.95 10.82 -12.30
CA ILE A 264 8.07 11.28 -10.90
C ILE A 264 9.28 12.21 -10.76
N GLY A 265 10.42 11.87 -11.37
CA GLY A 265 11.64 12.66 -11.32
C GLY A 265 11.64 13.95 -12.14
N GLU A 266 10.62 14.20 -12.97
CA GLU A 266 10.60 15.32 -13.91
C GLU A 266 10.63 16.68 -13.19
N ARG A 267 9.89 16.81 -12.08
CA ARG A 267 9.72 18.05 -11.32
C ARG A 267 10.20 17.95 -9.86
N ILE A 268 10.83 16.82 -9.49
CA ILE A 268 11.25 16.55 -8.11
C ILE A 268 12.40 17.46 -7.62
N ASN A 269 13.10 18.13 -8.56
CA ASN A 269 14.18 19.04 -8.25
C ASN A 269 13.73 20.51 -8.15
N GLU A 270 12.44 20.78 -8.15
CA GLU A 270 11.89 22.12 -7.93
C GLU A 270 11.92 22.52 -6.45
N ASP A 271 13.12 22.53 -5.85
CA ASP A 271 13.41 22.72 -4.42
C ASP A 271 12.91 24.05 -3.84
N LYS A 272 12.63 25.05 -4.71
CA LYS A 272 12.02 26.33 -4.32
C LYS A 272 10.52 26.23 -4.10
N ASN A 273 9.87 25.17 -4.60
CA ASN A 273 8.45 24.93 -4.38
C ASN A 273 8.24 24.25 -3.00
N ASN A 274 7.31 24.77 -2.22
CA ASN A 274 7.03 24.23 -0.88
C ASN A 274 6.58 22.77 -0.89
N ILE A 275 5.90 22.31 -1.94
CA ILE A 275 5.50 20.90 -2.09
C ILE A 275 6.73 20.00 -2.01
N ILE A 276 7.75 20.30 -2.81
CA ILE A 276 8.99 19.51 -2.88
C ILE A 276 9.84 19.73 -1.63
N LYS A 277 9.99 20.99 -1.20
CA LYS A 277 10.83 21.37 -0.06
C LYS A 277 10.34 20.72 1.24
N TYR A 278 9.04 20.81 1.54
CA TYR A 278 8.47 20.25 2.76
C TYR A 278 8.38 18.71 2.71
N GLY A 279 8.20 18.13 1.55
CA GLY A 279 8.27 16.66 1.34
C GLY A 279 9.69 16.07 1.43
N GLY A 280 10.64 16.78 2.05
CA GLY A 280 12.02 16.29 2.22
C GLY A 280 12.83 16.29 0.92
N GLY A 281 12.49 17.16 -0.03
CA GLY A 281 13.05 17.21 -1.38
C GLY A 281 12.39 16.24 -2.34
N GLY A 282 11.15 15.87 -2.08
CA GLY A 282 10.31 15.02 -2.92
C GLY A 282 8.85 15.31 -2.67
N TYR A 283 7.97 14.41 -3.07
CA TYR A 283 6.54 14.52 -2.80
C TYR A 283 6.21 13.87 -1.47
N ASP A 284 5.45 14.55 -0.63
CA ASP A 284 4.75 14.04 0.55
C ASP A 284 3.46 14.85 0.71
N ILE A 285 2.45 14.56 -0.14
CA ILE A 285 1.27 15.40 -0.28
C ILE A 285 0.00 14.56 -0.47
N ASN A 286 -1.10 15.06 0.07
CA ASN A 286 -2.42 14.46 -0.12
C ASN A 286 -3.16 15.11 -1.28
N PHE A 287 -3.56 14.31 -2.26
CA PHE A 287 -4.40 14.68 -3.38
C PHE A 287 -5.88 14.53 -3.03
N VAL A 288 -6.68 15.50 -3.45
CA VAL A 288 -8.15 15.46 -3.37
C VAL A 288 -8.66 14.81 -4.65
N LEU A 289 -9.12 13.56 -4.56
CA LEU A 289 -9.54 12.78 -5.73
C LEU A 289 -10.80 13.35 -6.37
N ASP A 290 -10.81 13.45 -7.70
CA ASP A 290 -11.95 13.89 -8.51
C ASP A 290 -13.00 12.77 -8.56
N LYS A 291 -13.87 12.73 -7.56
CA LYS A 291 -14.95 11.76 -7.45
C LYS A 291 -16.22 12.41 -6.90
N SER A 292 -17.36 11.96 -7.38
CA SER A 292 -18.66 12.52 -7.02
C SER A 292 -19.39 11.70 -5.96
N ASP A 293 -18.92 10.50 -5.65
CA ASP A 293 -19.55 9.57 -4.70
C ASP A 293 -18.52 8.73 -3.94
N THR A 294 -19.01 7.92 -3.01
CA THR A 294 -18.19 7.01 -2.18
C THR A 294 -17.98 5.64 -2.81
N LYS A 295 -18.28 5.46 -4.10
CA LYS A 295 -18.02 4.19 -4.79
C LYS A 295 -16.54 4.05 -5.10
N VAL A 296 -16.10 2.80 -5.20
CA VAL A 296 -14.75 2.48 -5.68
C VAL A 296 -14.59 2.98 -7.11
N SER A 297 -13.66 3.88 -7.33
CA SER A 297 -13.32 4.47 -8.64
C SER A 297 -11.81 4.57 -8.81
N HIS A 298 -11.36 4.75 -10.05
CA HIS A 298 -9.95 4.91 -10.37
C HIS A 298 -9.40 6.20 -9.73
N ALA A 299 -8.29 6.05 -8.99
CA ALA A 299 -7.59 7.13 -8.31
C ALA A 299 -6.26 7.49 -8.98
N ALA A 300 -5.46 6.49 -9.34
CA ALA A 300 -4.14 6.71 -9.91
C ALA A 300 -3.69 5.53 -10.77
N THR A 301 -2.73 5.81 -11.67
CA THR A 301 -1.97 4.80 -12.42
C THR A 301 -0.47 5.06 -12.22
N LEU A 302 0.26 4.02 -11.81
CA LEU A 302 1.72 3.99 -11.76
C LEU A 302 2.23 3.02 -12.82
N SER A 303 3.25 3.38 -13.61
CA SER A 303 3.82 2.50 -14.62
C SER A 303 5.33 2.65 -14.73
N GLU A 304 5.98 1.54 -15.12
CA GLU A 304 7.42 1.48 -15.36
C GLU A 304 7.68 0.99 -16.80
N PRO A 305 8.27 1.82 -17.68
CA PRO A 305 8.37 1.52 -19.11
C PRO A 305 9.36 0.41 -19.46
N GLU A 306 10.46 0.23 -18.67
CA GLU A 306 11.51 -0.73 -19.04
C GLU A 306 11.00 -2.18 -18.99
N ASN A 307 10.25 -2.54 -17.95
CA ASN A 307 9.70 -3.88 -17.80
C ASN A 307 8.20 -3.99 -18.11
N GLY A 308 7.55 -2.85 -18.37
CA GLY A 308 6.16 -2.76 -18.80
C GLY A 308 5.14 -2.96 -17.67
N ILE A 309 5.54 -3.09 -16.42
CA ILE A 309 4.61 -3.27 -15.30
C ILE A 309 3.84 -1.98 -15.06
N ALA A 310 2.52 -2.12 -14.92
CA ALA A 310 1.63 -1.03 -14.54
C ALA A 310 0.67 -1.46 -13.43
N MET A 311 0.31 -0.49 -12.59
CA MET A 311 -0.61 -0.66 -11.48
C MET A 311 -1.63 0.47 -11.47
N ASP A 312 -2.91 0.11 -11.53
CA ASP A 312 -4.00 1.06 -11.20
C ASP A 312 -4.39 0.91 -9.74
N ILE A 313 -4.70 2.04 -9.14
CA ILE A 313 -5.24 2.14 -7.79
C ILE A 313 -6.68 2.60 -7.89
N LEU A 314 -7.58 1.79 -7.32
CA LEU A 314 -9.00 2.11 -7.23
C LEU A 314 -9.39 2.17 -5.76
N THR A 315 -10.19 3.17 -5.37
CA THR A 315 -10.63 3.33 -3.98
C THR A 315 -11.97 4.04 -3.86
N ASP A 316 -12.63 3.85 -2.72
CA ASP A 316 -13.79 4.62 -2.27
C ASP A 316 -13.40 5.85 -1.45
N GLN A 317 -12.11 6.01 -1.10
CA GLN A 317 -11.62 7.12 -0.27
C GLN A 317 -11.57 8.44 -1.05
N PRO A 318 -11.71 9.60 -0.34
CA PRO A 318 -11.70 10.94 -0.96
C PRO A 318 -10.29 11.44 -1.29
N GLY A 319 -9.25 10.86 -0.71
CA GLY A 319 -7.87 11.31 -0.85
C GLY A 319 -6.89 10.19 -1.19
N LEU A 320 -5.75 10.62 -1.69
CA LEU A 320 -4.58 9.79 -1.97
C LEU A 320 -3.32 10.53 -1.55
N GLN A 321 -2.62 10.01 -0.54
CA GLN A 321 -1.28 10.48 -0.21
C GLN A 321 -0.27 9.89 -1.19
N PHE A 322 0.59 10.74 -1.75
CA PHE A 322 1.75 10.33 -2.52
C PHE A 322 3.03 10.73 -1.77
N TYR A 323 3.80 9.74 -1.35
CA TYR A 323 5.13 9.90 -0.77
C TYR A 323 6.18 9.27 -1.69
N SER A 324 7.17 10.05 -2.12
CA SER A 324 8.19 9.63 -3.10
C SER A 324 9.48 9.07 -2.47
N GLY A 325 9.49 8.78 -1.17
CA GLY A 325 10.69 8.28 -0.51
C GLY A 325 11.79 9.31 -0.32
N GLY A 326 11.44 10.60 -0.24
CA GLY A 326 12.41 11.70 -0.15
C GLY A 326 13.26 11.72 1.12
N CYS A 327 12.76 11.14 2.22
CA CYS A 327 13.43 11.11 3.53
C CYS A 327 14.18 9.80 3.82
N MET A 328 14.20 8.84 2.91
CA MET A 328 14.90 7.57 3.10
C MET A 328 16.42 7.78 3.10
N ASN A 329 17.12 7.18 4.06
CA ASN A 329 18.53 7.50 4.36
C ASN A 329 19.54 6.40 3.94
N GLY A 330 19.06 5.23 3.51
CA GLY A 330 19.91 4.12 3.08
C GLY A 330 20.53 3.29 4.23
N THR A 331 20.01 3.41 5.46
CA THR A 331 20.50 2.61 6.60
C THR A 331 19.89 1.22 6.64
N ASP A 332 18.63 1.07 6.22
CA ASP A 332 17.94 -0.21 6.20
C ASP A 332 18.38 -1.06 5.01
N ILE A 333 18.75 -2.31 5.29
CA ILE A 333 19.12 -3.33 4.31
C ILE A 333 17.92 -4.26 4.13
N GLY A 334 17.25 -4.15 2.99
CA GLY A 334 16.07 -4.93 2.66
C GLY A 334 16.37 -6.28 2.02
N LYS A 335 15.39 -6.82 1.33
CA LYS A 335 15.48 -8.08 0.59
C LYS A 335 16.68 -8.06 -0.38
N ARG A 336 17.34 -9.20 -0.52
CA ARG A 336 18.52 -9.40 -1.42
C ARG A 336 19.70 -8.49 -1.09
N GLY A 337 19.78 -7.96 0.15
CA GLY A 337 20.87 -7.08 0.58
C GLY A 337 20.82 -5.68 -0.05
N GLU A 338 19.68 -5.27 -0.61
CA GLU A 338 19.50 -3.96 -1.25
C GLU A 338 19.21 -2.87 -0.20
N LEU A 339 19.85 -1.71 -0.35
CA LEU A 339 19.65 -0.57 0.54
C LEU A 339 18.35 0.18 0.22
N HIS A 340 17.62 0.59 1.24
CA HIS A 340 16.45 1.46 1.14
C HIS A 340 16.87 2.93 1.06
N CYS A 341 17.38 3.33 -0.10
CA CYS A 341 17.89 4.68 -0.34
C CYS A 341 16.77 5.65 -0.77
N ARG A 342 17.11 6.93 -0.75
CA ARG A 342 16.23 8.01 -1.24
C ARG A 342 15.72 7.71 -2.64
N TYR A 343 14.42 7.80 -2.84
CA TYR A 343 13.70 7.51 -4.08
C TYR A 343 13.80 6.05 -4.56
N SER A 344 14.16 5.10 -3.71
CA SER A 344 14.16 3.68 -4.06
C SER A 344 12.79 3.02 -3.93
N GLY A 345 11.79 3.72 -3.37
CA GLY A 345 10.40 3.30 -3.27
C GLY A 345 9.45 4.48 -3.08
N LEU A 346 8.19 4.28 -3.36
CA LEU A 346 7.13 5.26 -3.18
C LEU A 346 5.90 4.65 -2.50
N ALA A 347 5.16 5.45 -1.72
CA ALA A 347 3.87 5.05 -1.17
C ALA A 347 2.71 5.81 -1.84
N LEU A 348 1.59 5.10 -2.03
CA LEU A 348 0.32 5.63 -2.54
C LEU A 348 -0.78 5.15 -1.59
N GLU A 349 -1.17 6.02 -0.66
CA GLU A 349 -2.02 5.70 0.47
C GLU A 349 -3.42 6.26 0.26
N THR A 350 -4.40 5.39 0.05
CA THR A 350 -5.81 5.81 -0.05
C THR A 350 -6.37 6.09 1.34
N GLN A 351 -6.92 7.28 1.56
CA GLN A 351 -7.27 7.78 2.89
C GLN A 351 -8.26 8.94 2.84
N HIS A 352 -8.77 9.34 4.01
CA HIS A 352 -9.28 10.70 4.23
C HIS A 352 -8.11 11.67 4.38
N PHE A 353 -8.41 12.98 4.34
CA PHE A 353 -7.34 13.98 4.38
C PHE A 353 -6.63 13.99 5.75
N PRO A 354 -5.32 14.26 5.77
CA PRO A 354 -4.58 14.46 7.02
C PRO A 354 -5.22 15.57 7.85
N ASP A 355 -5.14 15.45 9.17
CA ASP A 355 -5.64 16.44 10.15
C ASP A 355 -7.14 16.78 10.04
N SER A 356 -7.97 15.93 9.37
CA SER A 356 -9.42 16.17 9.21
C SER A 356 -10.17 16.46 10.52
N PRO A 357 -9.83 15.88 11.68
CA PRO A 357 -10.52 16.23 12.93
C PRO A 357 -10.43 17.71 13.31
N ASN A 358 -9.42 18.44 12.81
CA ASN A 358 -9.17 19.86 13.07
C ASN A 358 -9.66 20.78 11.93
N HIS A 359 -10.16 20.22 10.82
CA HIS A 359 -10.62 20.98 9.65
C HIS A 359 -12.07 20.68 9.30
N PRO A 360 -13.05 21.50 9.73
CA PRO A 360 -14.48 21.23 9.49
C PRO A 360 -14.90 21.18 8.01
N ASN A 361 -14.10 21.74 7.11
CA ASN A 361 -14.30 21.72 5.66
C ASN A 361 -13.73 20.46 4.98
N PHE A 362 -12.99 19.62 5.73
CA PHE A 362 -12.50 18.33 5.24
C PHE A 362 -13.52 17.20 5.45
N PRO A 363 -13.43 16.10 4.71
CA PRO A 363 -14.28 14.94 4.94
C PRO A 363 -14.19 14.44 6.38
N ASN A 364 -15.35 14.17 6.99
CA ASN A 364 -15.43 13.73 8.38
C ASN A 364 -14.80 12.33 8.57
N THR A 365 -13.99 12.19 9.61
CA THR A 365 -13.29 10.95 9.97
C THR A 365 -13.76 10.35 11.30
N ILE A 366 -14.81 10.89 11.91
CA ILE A 366 -15.30 10.40 13.20
C ILE A 366 -16.19 9.19 12.99
N LEU A 367 -15.75 8.03 13.44
CA LEU A 367 -16.54 6.82 13.53
C LEU A 367 -17.37 6.86 14.83
N LYS A 368 -18.67 6.58 14.76
CA LYS A 368 -19.61 6.63 15.88
C LYS A 368 -20.15 5.24 16.24
N PRO A 369 -20.58 5.03 17.50
CA PRO A 369 -21.29 3.82 17.90
C PRO A 369 -22.50 3.55 17.00
N GLY A 370 -22.66 2.28 16.60
CA GLY A 370 -23.74 1.86 15.68
C GLY A 370 -23.42 2.04 14.20
N GLU A 371 -22.35 2.76 13.85
CA GLU A 371 -21.85 2.85 12.49
C GLU A 371 -20.82 1.74 12.19
N THR A 372 -20.72 1.36 10.93
CA THR A 372 -19.64 0.48 10.44
C THR A 372 -18.80 1.26 9.44
N TYR A 373 -17.54 1.51 9.78
CA TYR A 373 -16.56 2.03 8.84
C TYR A 373 -16.31 1.00 7.73
N ARG A 374 -16.18 1.49 6.50
CA ARG A 374 -15.80 0.69 5.33
C ARG A 374 -14.82 1.47 4.49
N HIS A 375 -13.80 0.77 3.99
CA HIS A 375 -12.84 1.29 3.03
C HIS A 375 -12.40 0.14 2.13
N THR A 376 -12.33 0.38 0.83
CA THR A 376 -11.80 -0.56 -0.14
C THR A 376 -10.70 0.10 -0.96
N VAL A 377 -9.55 -0.56 -1.03
CA VAL A 377 -8.52 -0.26 -2.02
C VAL A 377 -8.27 -1.49 -2.89
N ILE A 378 -8.10 -1.27 -4.20
CA ILE A 378 -7.78 -2.31 -5.17
C ILE A 378 -6.53 -1.88 -5.94
N PHE A 379 -5.49 -2.69 -5.87
CA PHE A 379 -4.32 -2.59 -6.75
C PHE A 379 -4.54 -3.57 -7.91
N ARG A 380 -4.70 -3.05 -9.13
CA ARG A 380 -4.88 -3.84 -10.36
C ARG A 380 -3.59 -3.82 -11.16
N PHE A 381 -2.99 -4.99 -11.39
CA PHE A 381 -1.72 -5.12 -12.09
C PHE A 381 -1.93 -5.61 -13.52
N TYR A 382 -1.17 -5.01 -14.44
CA TYR A 382 -1.17 -5.40 -15.84
C TYR A 382 0.15 -5.00 -16.51
N VAL A 383 0.35 -5.48 -17.73
CA VAL A 383 1.51 -5.13 -18.55
C VAL A 383 1.07 -4.18 -19.65
N THR A 384 1.74 -3.03 -19.74
CA THR A 384 1.52 -2.09 -20.86
C THR A 384 2.15 -2.65 -22.13
N LYS A 385 1.44 -2.56 -23.26
CA LYS A 385 2.03 -2.80 -24.57
C LYS A 385 2.88 -1.56 -24.96
N ASP A 386 3.97 -1.73 -25.67
CA ASP A 386 5.02 -0.74 -26.03
C ASP A 386 4.57 0.62 -26.61
N SER A 387 3.33 1.09 -26.38
CA SER A 387 2.76 2.28 -27.00
C SER A 387 2.94 3.59 -26.21
N LEU A 388 3.63 3.60 -25.06
CA LEU A 388 3.84 4.84 -24.27
C LEU A 388 5.07 5.67 -24.70
N GLN A 389 5.70 5.36 -25.86
CA GLN A 389 6.85 6.15 -26.38
C GLN A 389 6.45 7.30 -27.34
N GLN A 390 5.16 7.59 -27.50
CA GLN A 390 4.74 8.71 -28.37
C GLN A 390 3.79 9.62 -27.60
N HIS A 391 4.37 10.56 -26.83
CA HIS A 391 3.77 11.92 -26.67
C HIS A 391 4.81 12.83 -26.03
#